data_f771cea7c0d4b6f8608665702d1b4921
#
_entry.id   f771cea7c0d4b6f8608665702d1b4921
#
_cell.length_a   1.000
_cell.length_b   1.000
_cell.length_c   1.000
_cell.angle_alpha   90.00
_cell.angle_beta   90.00
_cell.angle_gamma   90.00
#
_symmetry.space_group_name_H-M   'P 1'
#
loop_
_entity.id
_entity.type
_entity.pdbx_description
1 polymer ?
#
loop_
_entity_poly.entity_id
_entity_poly.type
_entity_poly.pdbx_seq_one_letter_code
_entity_poly.pdbx_strand_id
1 'polypeptide(L)'
;MLKDTIRADFTNYRKTGDTKTKNALEAIIADILKREKSQVGHVVSDTEVIDGITKEIKVQREVLEFTKGRDNDKVLEAESKIEILSKYLPKQLTEEEVMEMIAKADVYEDASPRTKGMIIKTVMPLLAGKFDKAKVNGLVEKHLANK
;
A
#
# COMPACT_ATOMS: atom_id res chain seq x y z
N MET A 1 17.73 5.30 1.77
CA MET A 1 16.48 5.16 0.99
C MET A 1 15.87 3.80 1.25
N LEU A 2 14.57 3.69 1.13
CA LEU A 2 13.83 2.46 1.44
C LEU A 2 14.30 1.26 0.60
N LYS A 3 14.56 1.45 -0.69
CA LYS A 3 15.08 0.39 -1.56
C LYS A 3 16.38 -0.21 -1.05
N ASP A 4 17.25 0.62 -0.50
CA ASP A 4 18.55 0.17 0.02
C ASP A 4 18.36 -0.63 1.31
N THR A 5 17.45 -0.20 2.17
CA THR A 5 17.07 -0.93 3.38
C THR A 5 16.50 -2.32 3.03
N ILE A 6 15.61 -2.40 2.06
CA ILE A 6 15.01 -3.65 1.61
C ILE A 6 16.07 -4.58 1.02
N ARG A 7 16.98 -4.08 0.20
CA ARG A 7 18.07 -4.86 -0.38
C ARG A 7 19.02 -5.41 0.70
N ALA A 8 19.35 -4.58 1.67
CA ALA A 8 20.20 -4.99 2.78
C ALA A 8 19.53 -6.06 3.64
N ASP A 9 18.25 -5.89 3.94
CA ASP A 9 17.46 -6.87 4.70
C ASP A 9 17.32 -8.18 3.93
N PHE A 10 17.06 -8.13 2.64
CA PHE A 10 16.98 -9.32 1.79
C PHE A 10 18.28 -10.13 1.84
N THR A 11 19.41 -9.46 1.70
CA THR A 11 20.72 -10.11 1.75
C THR A 11 20.96 -10.73 3.13
N ASN A 12 20.62 -10.02 4.21
CA ASN A 12 20.77 -10.49 5.56
C ASN A 12 19.91 -11.73 5.85
N TYR A 13 18.63 -11.69 5.50
CA TYR A 13 17.72 -12.81 5.72
C TYR A 13 18.06 -14.03 4.85
N ARG A 14 18.62 -13.82 3.67
CA ARG A 14 19.14 -14.86 2.84
C ARG A 14 20.29 -15.60 3.53
N LYS A 15 21.18 -14.87 4.20
CA LYS A 15 22.33 -15.43 4.95
C LYS A 15 21.89 -16.15 6.23
N THR A 16 20.88 -15.64 6.92
CA THR A 16 20.41 -16.21 8.19
C THR A 16 19.46 -17.39 8.00
N GLY A 17 19.02 -17.65 6.78
CA GLY A 17 18.09 -18.73 6.49
C GLY A 17 16.63 -18.44 6.80
N ASP A 18 16.26 -17.18 7.04
CA ASP A 18 14.87 -16.77 7.22
C ASP A 18 14.15 -16.73 5.87
N THR A 19 13.67 -17.88 5.45
CA THR A 19 13.03 -18.08 4.14
C THR A 19 11.74 -17.28 4.00
N LYS A 20 10.96 -17.13 5.05
CA LYS A 20 9.69 -16.40 5.01
C LYS A 20 9.90 -14.93 4.68
N THR A 21 10.80 -14.27 5.40
CA THR A 21 11.13 -12.87 5.17
C THR A 21 11.81 -12.67 3.82
N LYS A 22 12.72 -13.56 3.46
CA LYS A 22 13.38 -13.56 2.14
C LYS A 22 12.35 -13.61 1.02
N ASN A 23 11.39 -14.55 1.08
CA ASN A 23 10.38 -14.72 0.03
C ASN A 23 9.44 -13.51 -0.07
N ALA A 24 9.09 -12.90 1.05
CA ALA A 24 8.29 -11.68 1.05
C ALA A 24 9.02 -10.53 0.36
N LEU A 25 10.32 -10.36 0.62
CA LEU A 25 11.12 -9.29 0.03
C LEU A 25 11.51 -9.55 -1.42
N GLU A 26 11.57 -10.80 -1.84
CA GLU A 26 11.94 -11.18 -3.20
C GLU A 26 11.04 -10.55 -4.26
N ALA A 27 9.73 -10.53 -4.04
CA ALA A 27 8.77 -9.91 -4.95
C ALA A 27 9.03 -8.40 -5.07
N ILE A 28 9.37 -7.74 -3.96
CA ILE A 28 9.65 -6.31 -3.94
C ILE A 28 10.99 -6.00 -4.64
N ILE A 29 12.00 -6.81 -4.42
CA ILE A 29 13.29 -6.69 -5.12
C ILE A 29 13.09 -6.82 -6.64
N ALA A 30 12.28 -7.79 -7.08
CA ALA A 30 11.96 -7.97 -8.49
C ALA A 30 11.23 -6.73 -9.07
N ASP A 31 10.29 -6.16 -8.33
CA ASP A 31 9.59 -4.94 -8.74
C ASP A 31 10.54 -3.74 -8.86
N ILE A 32 11.44 -3.57 -7.89
CA ILE A 32 12.45 -2.51 -7.92
C ILE A 32 13.34 -2.64 -9.16
N LEU A 33 13.83 -3.85 -9.43
CA LEU A 33 14.67 -4.11 -10.61
C LEU A 33 13.94 -3.83 -11.92
N LYS A 34 12.67 -4.22 -12.00
CA LYS A 34 11.82 -3.96 -13.16
C LYS A 34 11.66 -2.46 -13.40
N ARG A 35 11.44 -1.69 -12.37
CA ARG A 35 11.31 -0.22 -12.46
C ARG A 35 12.63 0.44 -12.86
N GLU A 36 13.75 -0.02 -12.31
CA GLU A 36 15.08 0.48 -12.69
C GLU A 36 15.41 0.24 -14.15
N LYS A 37 14.97 -0.89 -14.71
CA LYS A 37 15.19 -1.27 -16.11
C LYS A 37 14.21 -0.63 -17.08
N SER A 38 13.10 -0.08 -16.60
CA SER A 38 12.07 0.50 -17.47
C SER A 38 12.56 1.73 -18.24
N GLN A 39 13.52 2.43 -17.69
CA GLN A 39 14.11 3.61 -18.31
C GLN A 39 15.56 3.76 -17.88
N VAL A 40 16.44 4.04 -18.84
CA VAL A 40 17.86 4.25 -18.57
C VAL A 40 18.07 5.40 -17.60
N GLY A 41 18.84 5.16 -16.54
CA GLY A 41 19.14 6.16 -15.52
C GLY A 41 18.03 6.40 -14.52
N HIS A 42 16.95 5.63 -14.58
CA HIS A 42 15.85 5.76 -13.60
C HIS A 42 16.29 5.30 -12.23
N VAL A 43 16.11 6.16 -11.24
CA VAL A 43 16.35 5.86 -9.82
C VAL A 43 15.00 5.66 -9.13
N VAL A 44 14.76 4.47 -8.58
CA VAL A 44 13.51 4.15 -7.89
C VAL A 44 13.43 4.93 -6.57
N SER A 45 12.37 5.73 -6.44
CA SER A 45 12.09 6.53 -5.25
C SER A 45 11.42 5.70 -4.16
N ASP A 46 11.41 6.22 -2.93
CA ASP A 46 10.68 5.60 -1.82
C ASP A 46 9.18 5.48 -2.13
N THR A 47 8.59 6.47 -2.78
CA THR A 47 7.19 6.43 -3.21
C THR A 47 6.91 5.25 -4.15
N GLU A 48 7.82 4.99 -5.10
CA GLU A 48 7.69 3.86 -6.01
C GLU A 48 7.82 2.52 -5.27
N VAL A 49 8.73 2.44 -4.29
CA VAL A 49 8.88 1.24 -3.46
C VAL A 49 7.61 0.99 -2.64
N ILE A 50 7.06 2.03 -2.02
CA ILE A 50 5.81 1.95 -1.26
C ILE A 50 4.66 1.49 -2.15
N ASP A 51 4.57 2.01 -3.38
CA ASP A 51 3.58 1.58 -4.36
C ASP A 51 3.70 0.09 -4.68
N GLY A 52 4.91 -0.39 -4.92
CA GLY A 52 5.19 -1.81 -5.15
C GLY A 52 4.79 -2.69 -3.98
N ILE A 53 5.11 -2.28 -2.75
CA ILE A 53 4.74 -2.99 -1.53
C ILE A 53 3.21 -3.03 -1.38
N THR A 54 2.54 -1.92 -1.61
CA THR A 54 1.08 -1.82 -1.51
C THR A 54 0.40 -2.77 -2.50
N LYS A 55 0.89 -2.81 -3.73
CA LYS A 55 0.37 -3.73 -4.76
C LYS A 55 0.59 -5.19 -4.39
N GLU A 56 1.76 -5.53 -3.87
CA GLU A 56 2.04 -6.91 -3.45
C GLU A 56 1.16 -7.33 -2.27
N ILE A 57 0.95 -6.46 -1.29
CA ILE A 57 0.03 -6.73 -0.18
C ILE A 57 -1.38 -6.99 -0.71
N LYS A 58 -1.83 -6.21 -1.68
CA LYS A 58 -3.13 -6.41 -2.30
C LYS A 58 -3.23 -7.79 -2.97
N VAL A 59 -2.20 -8.20 -3.70
CA VAL A 59 -2.11 -9.52 -4.32
C VAL A 59 -2.20 -10.62 -3.26
N GLN A 60 -1.48 -10.48 -2.15
CA GLN A 60 -1.50 -11.47 -1.07
C GLN A 60 -2.86 -11.53 -0.37
N ARG A 61 -3.56 -10.42 -0.24
CA ARG A 61 -4.94 -10.42 0.28
C ARG A 61 -5.90 -11.16 -0.65
N GLU A 62 -5.75 -11.02 -1.96
CA GLU A 62 -6.52 -11.79 -2.94
C GLU A 62 -6.22 -13.28 -2.83
N VAL A 63 -4.95 -13.64 -2.65
CA VAL A 63 -4.54 -15.03 -2.41
C VAL A 63 -5.20 -15.57 -1.14
N LEU A 64 -5.26 -14.78 -0.06
CA LEU A 64 -5.94 -15.18 1.18
C LEU A 64 -7.41 -15.50 0.95
N GLU A 65 -8.13 -14.64 0.26
CA GLU A 65 -9.55 -14.86 -0.02
C GLU A 65 -9.77 -16.13 -0.86
N PHE A 66 -8.89 -16.35 -1.83
CA PHE A 66 -8.99 -17.51 -2.72
C PHE A 66 -8.63 -18.82 -2.02
N THR A 67 -7.66 -18.81 -1.10
CA THR A 67 -7.15 -20.02 -0.43
C THR A 67 -7.78 -20.30 0.93
N LYS A 68 -8.49 -19.33 1.50
CA LYS A 68 -9.15 -19.47 2.80
C LYS A 68 -10.12 -20.65 2.80
N GLY A 69 -9.90 -21.58 3.73
CA GLY A 69 -10.69 -22.81 3.84
C GLY A 69 -10.33 -23.89 2.83
N ARG A 70 -9.32 -23.68 1.97
CA ARG A 70 -8.88 -24.64 0.94
C ARG A 70 -7.44 -25.12 1.15
N ASP A 71 -6.53 -24.19 1.48
CA ASP A 71 -5.10 -24.49 1.64
C ASP A 71 -4.53 -23.65 2.77
N ASN A 72 -4.44 -24.25 3.96
CA ASN A 72 -3.95 -23.55 5.16
C ASN A 72 -2.49 -23.11 5.05
N ASP A 73 -1.64 -23.87 4.34
CA ASP A 73 -0.23 -23.51 4.16
C ASP A 73 -0.09 -22.24 3.35
N LYS A 74 -0.89 -22.08 2.30
CA LYS A 74 -0.91 -20.85 1.49
C LYS A 74 -1.48 -19.66 2.25
N VAL A 75 -2.48 -19.89 3.10
CA VAL A 75 -3.02 -18.85 3.98
C VAL A 75 -1.94 -18.32 4.92
N LEU A 76 -1.21 -19.21 5.60
CA LEU A 76 -0.13 -18.82 6.51
C LEU A 76 1.00 -18.08 5.78
N GLU A 77 1.37 -18.55 4.60
CA GLU A 77 2.38 -17.90 3.77
C GLU A 77 1.97 -16.49 3.36
N ALA A 78 0.74 -16.31 2.88
CA ALA A 78 0.23 -15.01 2.48
C ALA A 78 0.11 -14.04 3.66
N GLU A 79 -0.37 -14.51 4.81
CA GLU A 79 -0.44 -13.72 6.05
C GLU A 79 0.95 -13.26 6.50
N SER A 80 1.94 -14.14 6.46
CA SER A 80 3.33 -13.82 6.79
C SER A 80 3.90 -12.75 5.88
N LYS A 81 3.66 -12.85 4.58
CA LYS A 81 4.12 -11.85 3.60
C LYS A 81 3.49 -10.48 3.86
N ILE A 82 2.19 -10.43 4.13
CA ILE A 82 1.49 -9.19 4.44
C ILE A 82 2.08 -8.54 5.69
N GLU A 83 2.29 -9.31 6.75
CA GLU A 83 2.86 -8.83 8.00
C GLU A 83 4.25 -8.24 7.79
N ILE A 84 5.13 -8.97 7.11
CA ILE A 84 6.51 -8.56 6.84
C ILE A 84 6.54 -7.29 5.99
N LEU A 85 5.78 -7.24 4.90
CA LEU A 85 5.75 -6.09 3.99
C LEU A 85 5.13 -4.85 4.65
N SER A 86 4.15 -5.03 5.51
CA SER A 86 3.50 -3.93 6.23
C SER A 86 4.47 -3.15 7.12
N LYS A 87 5.53 -3.79 7.60
CA LYS A 87 6.56 -3.14 8.44
C LYS A 87 7.35 -2.07 7.69
N TYR A 88 7.41 -2.16 6.37
CA TYR A 88 8.12 -1.18 5.53
C TYR A 88 7.25 -0.01 5.09
N LEU A 89 5.95 -0.09 5.32
CA LEU A 89 5.03 1.00 4.98
C LEU A 89 5.02 2.07 6.08
N PRO A 90 4.74 3.35 5.73
CA PRO A 90 4.46 4.36 6.74
C PRO A 90 3.25 3.95 7.58
N LYS A 91 3.08 4.59 8.74
CA LYS A 91 1.94 4.31 9.62
C LYS A 91 0.64 4.39 8.81
N GLN A 92 -0.12 3.31 8.83
CA GLN A 92 -1.41 3.25 8.14
C GLN A 92 -2.46 4.06 8.89
N LEU A 93 -3.32 4.74 8.14
CA LEU A 93 -4.43 5.50 8.68
C LEU A 93 -5.69 4.63 8.78
N THR A 94 -6.49 4.87 9.80
CA THR A 94 -7.80 4.22 9.94
C THR A 94 -8.84 4.96 9.08
N GLU A 95 -9.98 4.33 8.83
CA GLU A 95 -11.08 4.99 8.12
C GLU A 95 -11.55 6.24 8.86
N GLU A 96 -11.58 6.20 10.20
CA GLU A 96 -11.95 7.36 11.03
C GLU A 96 -10.99 8.53 10.83
N GLU A 97 -9.69 8.27 10.83
CA GLU A 97 -8.66 9.29 10.58
C GLU A 97 -8.81 9.89 9.18
N VAL A 98 -9.09 9.06 8.18
CA VAL A 98 -9.30 9.51 6.79
C VAL A 98 -10.58 10.35 6.70
N MET A 99 -11.65 9.96 7.38
CA MET A 99 -12.91 10.74 7.41
C MET A 99 -12.68 12.12 8.04
N GLU A 100 -11.87 12.22 9.09
CA GLU A 100 -11.48 13.52 9.66
C GLU A 100 -10.72 14.39 8.66
N MET A 101 -9.80 13.78 7.91
CA MET A 101 -9.04 14.48 6.86
C MET A 101 -9.97 14.99 5.75
N ILE A 102 -10.96 14.18 5.35
CA ILE A 102 -11.97 14.55 4.36
C ILE A 102 -12.79 15.72 4.87
N ALA A 103 -13.24 15.67 6.11
CA ALA A 103 -14.01 16.75 6.73
C ALA A 103 -13.23 18.07 6.78
N LYS A 104 -11.94 18.03 7.09
CA LYS A 104 -11.06 19.20 7.09
C LYS A 104 -10.80 19.75 5.68
N ALA A 105 -10.72 18.87 4.69
CA ALA A 105 -10.52 19.25 3.29
C ALA A 105 -11.81 19.83 2.66
N ASP A 106 -12.97 19.51 3.24
CA ASP A 106 -14.26 19.95 2.75
C ASP A 106 -14.57 21.36 3.27
N VAL A 107 -14.14 22.34 2.50
CA VAL A 107 -14.41 23.76 2.75
C VAL A 107 -15.57 24.29 1.88
N TYR A 108 -16.33 23.39 1.27
CA TYR A 108 -17.39 23.69 0.32
C TYR A 108 -18.77 23.54 0.96
N GLU A 109 -19.73 24.32 0.48
CA GLU A 109 -21.10 24.30 1.00
C GLU A 109 -21.98 23.22 0.36
N ASP A 110 -21.63 22.78 -0.85
CA ASP A 110 -22.43 21.82 -1.61
C ASP A 110 -21.87 20.40 -1.57
N ALA A 111 -22.63 19.46 -2.14
CA ALA A 111 -22.24 18.06 -2.28
C ALA A 111 -22.20 17.65 -3.76
N SER A 112 -21.83 18.57 -4.64
CA SER A 112 -21.77 18.32 -6.08
C SER A 112 -20.62 17.36 -6.45
N PRO A 113 -20.67 16.74 -7.66
CA PRO A 113 -19.54 15.95 -8.16
C PRO A 113 -18.23 16.74 -8.24
N ARG A 114 -18.30 18.05 -8.48
CA ARG A 114 -17.14 18.93 -8.48
C ARG A 114 -16.51 19.01 -7.10
N THR A 115 -17.31 19.18 -6.06
CA THR A 115 -16.85 19.19 -4.66
C THR A 115 -16.19 17.86 -4.29
N LYS A 116 -16.79 16.74 -4.67
CA LYS A 116 -16.21 15.41 -4.49
C LYS A 116 -14.82 15.33 -5.12
N GLY A 117 -14.67 15.74 -6.37
CA GLY A 117 -13.38 15.73 -7.08
C GLY A 117 -12.34 16.61 -6.40
N MET A 118 -12.72 17.79 -5.91
CA MET A 118 -11.82 18.71 -5.21
C MET A 118 -11.33 18.12 -3.87
N ILE A 119 -12.20 17.49 -3.10
CA ILE A 119 -11.84 16.84 -1.84
C ILE A 119 -10.87 15.69 -2.12
N ILE A 120 -11.18 14.82 -3.07
CA ILE A 120 -10.33 13.70 -3.47
C ILE A 120 -8.93 14.20 -3.88
N LYS A 121 -8.88 15.23 -4.70
CA LYS A 121 -7.62 15.82 -5.15
C LYS A 121 -6.78 16.36 -3.99
N THR A 122 -7.43 16.87 -2.96
CA THR A 122 -6.75 17.41 -1.77
C THR A 122 -6.21 16.31 -0.87
N VAL A 123 -6.99 15.24 -0.61
CA VAL A 123 -6.61 14.20 0.35
C VAL A 123 -5.71 13.11 -0.23
N MET A 124 -5.83 12.81 -1.52
CA MET A 124 -5.06 11.72 -2.16
C MET A 124 -3.55 11.81 -1.93
N PRO A 125 -2.88 12.97 -2.12
CA PRO A 125 -1.44 13.06 -1.86
C PRO A 125 -1.07 12.80 -0.41
N LEU A 126 -1.96 13.15 0.53
CA LEU A 126 -1.75 12.96 1.96
C LEU A 126 -1.88 11.50 2.38
N LEU A 127 -2.58 10.70 1.59
CA LEU A 127 -2.88 9.29 1.87
C LEU A 127 -1.93 8.32 1.14
N ALA A 128 -1.01 8.82 0.34
CA ALA A 128 -0.10 7.99 -0.45
C ALA A 128 0.67 7.02 0.44
N GLY A 129 0.48 5.71 0.23
CA GLY A 129 1.11 4.65 1.01
C GLY A 129 0.56 4.47 2.43
N LYS A 130 -0.42 5.27 2.86
CA LYS A 130 -0.98 5.23 4.22
C LYS A 130 -2.40 4.69 4.28
N PHE A 131 -3.09 4.65 3.17
CA PHE A 131 -4.47 4.18 3.06
C PHE A 131 -4.75 3.65 1.67
N ASP A 132 -5.73 2.75 1.55
CA ASP A 132 -6.15 2.19 0.26
C ASP A 132 -6.90 3.26 -0.55
N LYS A 133 -6.29 3.73 -1.62
CA LYS A 133 -6.86 4.77 -2.50
C LYS A 133 -8.21 4.36 -3.09
N ALA A 134 -8.43 3.07 -3.31
CA ALA A 134 -9.69 2.58 -3.86
C ALA A 134 -10.88 2.83 -2.92
N LYS A 135 -10.63 2.93 -1.61
CA LYS A 135 -11.67 3.18 -0.60
C LYS A 135 -11.99 4.66 -0.41
N VAL A 136 -11.10 5.56 -0.82
CA VAL A 136 -11.24 7.00 -0.61
C VAL A 136 -12.50 7.55 -1.28
N ASN A 137 -12.77 7.12 -2.50
CA ASN A 137 -13.95 7.54 -3.26
C ASN A 137 -15.25 7.28 -2.49
N GLY A 138 -15.40 6.07 -1.96
CA GLY A 138 -16.57 5.68 -1.16
C GLY A 138 -16.69 6.47 0.15
N LEU A 139 -15.56 6.76 0.81
CA LEU A 139 -15.55 7.55 2.04
C LEU A 139 -15.94 9.01 1.78
N VAL A 140 -15.49 9.60 0.68
CA VAL A 140 -15.88 10.95 0.28
C VAL A 140 -17.38 11.01 -0.04
N GLU A 141 -17.90 10.02 -0.76
CA GLU A 141 -19.33 9.91 -1.05
C GLU A 141 -20.14 9.81 0.24
N LYS A 142 -19.70 9.00 1.19
CA LYS A 142 -20.36 8.87 2.50
C LYS A 142 -20.37 10.18 3.27
N HIS A 143 -19.27 10.91 3.26
CA HIS A 143 -19.18 12.24 3.89
C HIS A 143 -20.17 13.21 3.26
N LEU A 144 -20.21 13.29 1.94
CA LEU A 144 -21.11 14.20 1.22
C LEU A 144 -22.58 13.83 1.40
N ALA A 145 -22.90 12.53 1.51
CA ALA A 145 -24.26 12.07 1.76
C ALA A 145 -24.79 12.47 3.15
N ASN A 146 -23.90 12.75 4.09
CA ASN A 146 -24.25 13.17 5.46
C ASN A 146 -24.29 14.70 5.64
N LYS A 147 -24.13 15.46 4.58
CA LYS A 147 -24.24 16.94 4.62
C LYS A 147 -25.66 17.43 4.79
#